data_0a0c41d8acc462a6b95d45cae252f6df
#
_entry.id   0a0c41d8acc462a6b95d45cae252f6df
#
_cell.length_a   1.000
_cell.length_b   1.000
_cell.length_c   1.000
_cell.angle_alpha   90.00
_cell.angle_beta   90.00
_cell.angle_gamma   90.00
#
_symmetry.space_group_name_H-M   'P 1'
#
loop_
_entity.id
_entity.type
_entity.pdbx_description
1 polymer ?
#
loop_
_entity_poly.entity_id
_entity_poly.type
_entity_poly.pdbx_seq_one_letter_code
_entity_poly.pdbx_strand_id
1 'polypeptide(L)'
;MTIFWLPISPVFAQGHLEFSLHKSSWNINIFESAIESYLGSKLEKYILKEVYKDYPEIEDSNYSQNVDFNSSGGNFGIEMRWYPKGKDSVYSLGISLEKTTMKSGFSQISTTIELSDGSVYTGSFGGDLIMEPWSIHLSSRWDIIPSMRIHPYITIGFGVAKGAYLENAEVSYDFSADLKIDGNLYESYEVSDTIDLVEVKNELKKIDESFFLPGFIPFFQLNAGIKGKITDNLHVLVDAGIWNGISFRGGIAFRI
;
A
#
# COMPACT_ATOMS: atom_id res chain seq x y z
N MET A 1 26.26 -35.98 21.91
CA MET A 1 25.70 -34.70 21.41
C MET A 1 26.88 -33.92 20.84
N THR A 2 27.12 -34.06 19.51
CA THR A 2 28.28 -33.48 18.83
C THR A 2 27.89 -32.11 18.34
N ILE A 3 28.38 -31.05 18.95
CA ILE A 3 28.18 -29.66 18.52
C ILE A 3 29.05 -29.44 17.29
N PHE A 4 28.44 -29.37 16.11
CA PHE A 4 29.12 -28.95 14.90
C PHE A 4 29.46 -27.45 15.03
N TRP A 5 30.73 -27.14 15.34
CA TRP A 5 31.30 -25.82 15.09
C TRP A 5 31.46 -25.65 13.58
N LEU A 6 30.51 -24.98 12.94
CA LEU A 6 30.75 -24.45 11.58
C LEU A 6 31.88 -23.40 11.72
N PRO A 7 33.00 -23.56 11.01
CA PRO A 7 34.01 -22.52 11.00
C PRO A 7 33.39 -21.28 10.34
N ILE A 8 33.16 -20.22 11.17
CA ILE A 8 32.81 -18.91 10.64
C ILE A 8 33.98 -18.49 9.78
N SER A 9 33.81 -18.67 8.47
CA SER A 9 34.84 -18.43 7.46
C SER A 9 35.38 -17.00 7.57
N PRO A 10 36.69 -16.78 7.28
CA PRO A 10 37.32 -15.45 7.28
C PRO A 10 36.69 -14.45 6.30
N VAL A 11 35.71 -14.87 5.50
CA VAL A 11 34.89 -14.01 4.64
C VAL A 11 34.18 -12.89 5.42
N PHE A 12 33.85 -13.09 6.69
CA PHE A 12 33.29 -12.04 7.53
C PHE A 12 34.32 -11.03 8.05
N ALA A 13 35.60 -11.36 8.05
CA ALA A 13 36.67 -10.48 8.56
C ALA A 13 37.01 -9.32 7.62
N GLN A 14 36.57 -9.34 6.34
CA GLN A 14 36.82 -8.27 5.37
C GLN A 14 35.56 -7.44 5.05
N GLY A 15 34.41 -7.83 5.58
CA GLY A 15 33.14 -7.17 5.32
C GLY A 15 33.02 -5.85 6.08
N HIS A 16 32.35 -4.88 5.48
CA HIS A 16 31.94 -3.64 6.13
C HIS A 16 30.44 -3.65 6.39
N LEU A 17 30.02 -3.06 7.51
CA LEU A 17 28.62 -2.83 7.84
C LEU A 17 28.26 -1.37 7.55
N GLU A 18 27.08 -1.16 7.08
CA GLU A 18 26.48 0.15 6.86
C GLU A 18 25.11 0.18 7.56
N PHE A 19 24.89 1.20 8.36
CA PHE A 19 23.62 1.49 9.02
C PHE A 19 23.01 2.71 8.37
N SER A 20 21.74 2.62 7.98
CA SER A 20 21.04 3.75 7.39
C SER A 20 19.71 4.03 8.05
N LEU A 21 19.34 5.32 8.03
CA LEU A 21 18.01 5.82 8.32
C LEU A 21 17.44 6.35 7.02
N HIS A 22 16.20 5.99 6.71
CA HIS A 22 15.56 6.46 5.50
C HIS A 22 14.08 6.78 5.72
N LYS A 23 13.59 7.69 4.88
CA LYS A 23 12.16 8.00 4.75
C LYS A 23 11.77 7.86 3.29
N SER A 24 10.64 7.26 3.04
CA SER A 24 10.05 7.17 1.71
C SER A 24 8.62 7.69 1.69
N SER A 25 8.20 8.11 0.50
CA SER A 25 6.81 8.39 0.16
C SER A 25 6.46 7.58 -1.06
N TRP A 26 5.23 7.06 -1.13
CA TRP A 26 4.78 6.24 -2.24
C TRP A 26 3.29 6.46 -2.51
N ASN A 27 2.86 6.12 -3.74
CA ASN A 27 1.47 6.04 -4.14
C ASN A 27 1.28 4.92 -5.16
N ILE A 28 0.04 4.46 -5.34
CA ILE A 28 -0.31 3.42 -6.30
C ILE A 28 -1.10 3.94 -7.49
N ASN A 29 -1.02 5.24 -7.78
CA ASN A 29 -1.80 5.91 -8.84
C ASN A 29 -1.64 5.27 -10.23
N ILE A 30 -0.51 4.59 -10.51
CA ILE A 30 -0.34 3.84 -11.76
C ILE A 30 -1.33 2.66 -11.91
N PHE A 31 -1.91 2.18 -10.83
CA PHE A 31 -2.89 1.09 -10.81
C PHE A 31 -4.32 1.58 -10.55
N GLU A 32 -4.50 2.89 -10.33
CA GLU A 32 -5.77 3.53 -9.98
C GLU A 32 -6.88 3.14 -10.95
N SER A 33 -6.71 3.42 -12.24
CA SER A 33 -7.73 3.11 -13.25
C SER A 33 -8.04 1.61 -13.38
N ALA A 34 -7.08 0.74 -13.14
CA ALA A 34 -7.31 -0.71 -13.14
C ALA A 34 -8.11 -1.16 -11.91
N ILE A 35 -7.83 -0.57 -10.74
CA ILE A 35 -8.56 -0.83 -9.51
C ILE A 35 -9.99 -0.30 -9.63
N GLU A 36 -10.17 0.93 -10.11
CA GLU A 36 -11.47 1.57 -10.33
C GLU A 36 -12.33 0.76 -11.30
N SER A 37 -11.76 0.35 -12.44
CA SER A 37 -12.46 -0.48 -13.42
C SER A 37 -12.88 -1.84 -12.86
N TYR A 38 -11.98 -2.51 -12.12
CA TYR A 38 -12.28 -3.80 -11.49
C TYR A 38 -13.37 -3.68 -10.43
N LEU A 39 -13.25 -2.71 -9.53
CA LEU A 39 -14.21 -2.49 -8.45
C LEU A 39 -15.53 -1.97 -8.98
N GLY A 40 -15.51 -1.03 -9.95
CA GLY A 40 -16.69 -0.54 -10.64
C GLY A 40 -17.52 -1.69 -11.21
N SER A 41 -16.88 -2.57 -11.99
CA SER A 41 -17.60 -3.73 -12.58
C SER A 41 -18.17 -4.72 -11.56
N LYS A 42 -17.55 -4.84 -10.38
CA LYS A 42 -18.05 -5.70 -9.29
C LYS A 42 -19.23 -5.06 -8.57
N LEU A 43 -19.13 -3.76 -8.27
CA LEU A 43 -20.18 -2.98 -7.61
C LEU A 43 -21.42 -2.88 -8.50
N GLU A 44 -21.23 -2.58 -9.79
CA GLU A 44 -22.32 -2.56 -10.78
C GLU A 44 -23.12 -3.86 -10.72
N LYS A 45 -22.44 -5.01 -10.86
CA LYS A 45 -23.10 -6.31 -10.79
C LYS A 45 -23.85 -6.56 -9.49
N TYR A 46 -23.28 -6.12 -8.36
CA TYR A 46 -23.90 -6.31 -7.06
C TYR A 46 -25.13 -5.42 -6.90
N ILE A 47 -24.99 -4.12 -7.21
CA ILE A 47 -26.08 -3.12 -7.08
C ILE A 47 -27.23 -3.48 -8.02
N LEU A 48 -26.96 -3.73 -9.29
CA LEU A 48 -28.00 -4.08 -10.26
C LEU A 48 -28.73 -5.38 -9.87
N LYS A 49 -28.01 -6.37 -9.34
CA LYS A 49 -28.62 -7.61 -8.87
C LYS A 49 -29.66 -7.36 -7.74
N GLU A 50 -29.30 -6.51 -6.77
CA GLU A 50 -30.21 -6.20 -5.67
C GLU A 50 -31.37 -5.30 -6.13
N VAL A 51 -31.08 -4.30 -6.96
CA VAL A 51 -32.10 -3.40 -7.52
C VAL A 51 -33.10 -4.15 -8.41
N TYR A 52 -32.62 -5.02 -9.30
CA TYR A 52 -33.51 -5.82 -10.17
C TYR A 52 -34.40 -6.82 -9.40
N LYS A 53 -33.99 -7.18 -8.21
CA LYS A 53 -34.82 -8.01 -7.33
C LYS A 53 -36.07 -7.28 -6.89
N ASP A 54 -35.95 -5.99 -6.58
CA ASP A 54 -37.05 -5.17 -6.08
C ASP A 54 -37.73 -4.35 -7.20
N TYR A 55 -37.02 -4.06 -8.30
CA TYR A 55 -37.45 -3.26 -9.45
C TYR A 55 -37.03 -3.93 -10.76
N PRO A 56 -37.68 -5.02 -11.19
CA PRO A 56 -37.26 -5.80 -12.36
C PRO A 56 -37.42 -5.05 -13.70
N GLU A 57 -38.13 -3.92 -13.71
CA GLU A 57 -38.36 -3.09 -14.90
C GLU A 57 -37.24 -2.08 -15.17
N ILE A 58 -36.21 -1.97 -14.32
CA ILE A 58 -35.07 -1.07 -14.54
C ILE A 58 -34.22 -1.62 -15.69
N GLU A 59 -33.99 -0.79 -16.70
CA GLU A 59 -33.09 -1.09 -17.82
C GLU A 59 -31.63 -0.73 -17.46
N ASP A 60 -30.65 -1.50 -17.97
CA ASP A 60 -29.22 -1.27 -17.75
C ASP A 60 -28.76 0.12 -18.21
N SER A 61 -29.42 0.70 -19.20
CA SER A 61 -29.14 2.04 -19.73
C SER A 61 -29.37 3.18 -18.72
N ASN A 62 -30.14 2.92 -17.68
CA ASN A 62 -30.49 3.88 -16.65
C ASN A 62 -29.52 3.88 -15.45
N TYR A 63 -28.49 3.04 -15.51
CA TYR A 63 -27.47 2.96 -14.48
C TYR A 63 -26.21 3.71 -14.89
N SER A 64 -25.71 4.56 -14.00
CA SER A 64 -24.39 5.18 -14.14
C SER A 64 -23.64 5.14 -12.83
N GLN A 65 -22.33 4.95 -12.92
CA GLN A 65 -21.46 4.85 -11.75
C GLN A 65 -20.12 5.55 -12.02
N ASN A 66 -19.59 6.19 -11.00
CA ASN A 66 -18.22 6.69 -10.95
C ASN A 66 -17.50 6.13 -9.72
N VAL A 67 -16.26 5.68 -9.88
CA VAL A 67 -15.39 5.20 -8.81
C VAL A 67 -14.11 5.99 -8.87
N ASP A 68 -13.76 6.66 -7.78
CA ASP A 68 -12.52 7.44 -7.63
C ASP A 68 -11.75 6.84 -6.45
N PHE A 69 -10.65 6.16 -6.76
CA PHE A 69 -9.79 5.46 -5.81
C PHE A 69 -8.47 6.17 -5.65
N ASN A 70 -7.98 6.29 -4.44
CA ASN A 70 -6.64 6.78 -4.16
C ASN A 70 -5.93 5.93 -3.11
N SER A 71 -4.60 5.88 -3.19
CA SER A 71 -3.79 5.28 -2.15
C SER A 71 -2.41 5.90 -2.12
N SER A 72 -1.98 6.25 -0.93
CA SER A 72 -0.67 6.86 -0.68
C SER A 72 -0.13 6.47 0.68
N GLY A 73 1.15 6.66 0.86
CA GLY A 73 1.76 6.39 2.14
C GLY A 73 3.20 6.87 2.26
N GLY A 74 3.77 6.60 3.42
CA GLY A 74 5.16 6.87 3.69
C GLY A 74 5.73 5.83 4.64
N ASN A 75 7.03 5.57 4.49
CA ASN A 75 7.75 4.67 5.39
C ASN A 75 8.87 5.45 6.07
N PHE A 76 9.09 5.11 7.32
CA PHE A 76 10.31 5.45 8.03
C PHE A 76 11.00 4.16 8.45
N GLY A 77 12.29 4.01 8.13
CA GLY A 77 13.01 2.77 8.36
C GLY A 77 14.45 2.93 8.78
N ILE A 78 14.92 1.87 9.43
CA ILE A 78 16.33 1.64 9.71
C ILE A 78 16.76 0.41 8.92
N GLU A 79 17.95 0.49 8.32
CA GLU A 79 18.53 -0.62 7.55
C GLU A 79 19.96 -0.90 8.02
N MET A 80 20.27 -2.18 8.16
CA MET A 80 21.64 -2.66 8.31
C MET A 80 22.04 -3.40 7.04
N ARG A 81 23.18 -3.05 6.47
CA ARG A 81 23.65 -3.59 5.20
C ARG A 81 25.09 -4.11 5.33
N TRP A 82 25.32 -5.29 4.81
CA TRP A 82 26.62 -5.93 4.80
C TRP A 82 27.23 -5.93 3.40
N TYR A 83 28.48 -5.46 3.31
CA TYR A 83 29.30 -5.41 2.10
C TYR A 83 30.41 -6.48 2.18
N PRO A 84 30.27 -7.64 1.54
CA PRO A 84 31.15 -8.79 1.75
C PRO A 84 32.59 -8.58 1.30
N LYS A 85 32.83 -7.69 0.32
CA LYS A 85 34.16 -7.40 -0.23
C LYS A 85 34.74 -6.05 0.26
N GLY A 86 34.25 -5.53 1.38
CA GLY A 86 34.73 -4.29 1.94
C GLY A 86 34.13 -3.03 1.31
N LYS A 87 34.85 -1.90 1.47
CA LYS A 87 34.32 -0.55 1.12
C LYS A 87 33.93 -0.39 -0.36
N ASP A 88 34.62 -1.06 -1.27
CA ASP A 88 34.43 -0.95 -2.72
C ASP A 88 33.61 -2.15 -3.28
N SER A 89 32.91 -2.86 -2.41
CA SER A 89 32.04 -3.95 -2.83
C SER A 89 30.91 -3.42 -3.70
N VAL A 90 30.80 -3.97 -4.91
CA VAL A 90 29.67 -3.70 -5.84
C VAL A 90 28.37 -4.24 -5.30
N TYR A 91 28.41 -5.29 -4.48
CA TYR A 91 27.24 -6.00 -3.99
C TYR A 91 27.12 -5.93 -2.50
N SER A 92 25.90 -5.81 -2.00
CA SER A 92 25.59 -5.84 -0.56
C SER A 92 24.22 -6.44 -0.28
N LEU A 93 24.08 -6.98 0.94
CA LEU A 93 22.83 -7.50 1.48
C LEU A 93 22.36 -6.64 2.63
N GLY A 94 21.08 -6.32 2.68
CA GLY A 94 20.47 -5.49 3.69
C GLY A 94 19.27 -6.16 4.36
N ILE A 95 19.10 -5.84 5.63
CA ILE A 95 17.88 -6.11 6.39
C ILE A 95 17.38 -4.77 6.93
N SER A 96 16.10 -4.47 6.73
CA SER A 96 15.48 -3.26 7.27
C SER A 96 14.25 -3.58 8.10
N LEU A 97 13.98 -2.70 9.06
CA LEU A 97 12.75 -2.61 9.82
C LEU A 97 12.11 -1.26 9.50
N GLU A 98 10.86 -1.28 9.07
CA GLU A 98 10.18 -0.08 8.62
C GLU A 98 8.80 0.04 9.28
N LYS A 99 8.44 1.26 9.66
CA LYS A 99 7.08 1.65 10.00
C LYS A 99 6.47 2.33 8.78
N THR A 100 5.37 1.79 8.29
CA THR A 100 4.60 2.34 7.17
C THR A 100 3.37 3.04 7.71
N THR A 101 3.06 4.23 7.20
CA THR A 101 1.72 4.83 7.29
C THR A 101 1.10 4.74 5.92
N MET A 102 -0.03 4.07 5.80
CA MET A 102 -0.75 3.87 4.55
C MET A 102 -2.18 4.37 4.69
N LYS A 103 -2.59 5.20 3.75
CA LYS A 103 -3.96 5.62 3.55
C LYS A 103 -4.41 5.13 2.17
N SER A 104 -5.52 4.40 2.14
CA SER A 104 -6.08 3.84 0.92
C SER A 104 -7.60 3.95 0.99
N GLY A 105 -8.24 4.48 -0.04
CA GLY A 105 -9.66 4.66 0.02
C GLY A 105 -10.31 5.11 -1.28
N PHE A 106 -11.60 5.33 -1.19
CA PHE A 106 -12.42 5.88 -2.23
C PHE A 106 -12.82 7.30 -1.86
N SER A 107 -12.39 8.27 -2.65
CA SER A 107 -12.82 9.66 -2.48
C SER A 107 -14.32 9.76 -2.72
N GLN A 108 -14.81 9.00 -3.72
CA GLN A 108 -16.23 8.91 -4.02
C GLN A 108 -16.53 7.70 -4.91
N ILE A 109 -17.53 6.92 -4.51
CA ILE A 109 -18.26 6.01 -5.37
C ILE A 109 -19.67 6.59 -5.49
N SER A 110 -20.08 7.05 -6.68
CA SER A 110 -21.42 7.57 -6.91
C SER A 110 -22.17 6.68 -7.88
N THR A 111 -23.45 6.46 -7.59
CA THR A 111 -24.37 5.65 -8.38
C THR A 111 -25.63 6.45 -8.63
N THR A 112 -26.12 6.47 -9.87
CA THR A 112 -27.40 7.07 -10.23
C THR A 112 -28.24 6.01 -10.96
N ILE A 113 -29.48 5.84 -10.51
CA ILE A 113 -30.46 4.93 -11.09
C ILE A 113 -31.72 5.74 -11.40
N GLU A 114 -32.12 5.75 -12.66
CA GLU A 114 -33.40 6.35 -13.10
C GLU A 114 -34.44 5.26 -13.16
N LEU A 115 -35.53 5.42 -12.42
CA LEU A 115 -36.64 4.51 -12.40
C LEU A 115 -37.63 4.79 -13.56
N SER A 116 -38.40 3.80 -13.94
CA SER A 116 -39.35 3.90 -15.08
C SER A 116 -40.47 4.92 -14.87
N ASP A 117 -40.77 5.30 -13.63
CA ASP A 117 -41.72 6.33 -13.24
C ASP A 117 -41.15 7.76 -13.25
N GLY A 118 -39.88 7.93 -13.68
CA GLY A 118 -39.18 9.21 -13.68
C GLY A 118 -38.53 9.59 -12.35
N SER A 119 -38.61 8.74 -11.33
CA SER A 119 -37.90 8.91 -10.07
C SER A 119 -36.41 8.65 -10.27
N VAL A 120 -35.56 9.36 -9.51
CA VAL A 120 -34.11 9.22 -9.58
C VAL A 120 -33.57 8.90 -8.19
N TYR A 121 -32.88 7.77 -8.07
CA TYR A 121 -32.10 7.41 -6.91
C TYR A 121 -30.63 7.76 -7.14
N THR A 122 -30.03 8.51 -6.21
CA THR A 122 -28.60 8.78 -6.20
C THR A 122 -28.01 8.29 -4.89
N GLY A 123 -26.96 7.47 -5.00
CA GLY A 123 -26.18 7.01 -3.84
C GLY A 123 -24.74 7.46 -3.97
N SER A 124 -24.12 7.85 -2.88
CA SER A 124 -22.68 8.05 -2.82
C SER A 124 -22.09 7.36 -1.60
N PHE A 125 -20.88 6.86 -1.77
CA PHE A 125 -20.09 6.24 -0.72
C PHE A 125 -18.65 6.73 -0.84
N GLY A 126 -18.09 7.21 0.26
CA GLY A 126 -16.69 7.49 0.43
C GLY A 126 -16.13 6.64 1.57
N GLY A 127 -14.83 6.43 1.59
CA GLY A 127 -14.25 5.71 2.70
C GLY A 127 -12.74 5.59 2.61
N ASP A 128 -12.09 5.73 3.74
CA ASP A 128 -10.65 5.63 3.89
C ASP A 128 -10.27 4.50 4.85
N LEU A 129 -9.28 3.73 4.47
CA LEU A 129 -8.60 2.75 5.31
C LEU A 129 -7.22 3.30 5.67
N ILE A 130 -6.97 3.53 6.95
CA ILE A 130 -5.68 3.96 7.47
C ILE A 130 -5.03 2.80 8.21
N MET A 131 -3.80 2.48 7.86
CA MET A 131 -3.02 1.40 8.48
C MET A 131 -1.60 1.85 8.78
N GLU A 132 -1.06 1.37 9.92
CA GLU A 132 0.31 1.66 10.34
C GLU A 132 1.13 0.39 10.65
N PRO A 133 1.35 -0.49 9.67
CA PRO A 133 2.09 -1.72 9.91
C PRO A 133 3.59 -1.50 10.12
N TRP A 134 4.17 -2.39 10.94
CA TRP A 134 5.61 -2.63 10.95
C TRP A 134 5.95 -3.75 9.97
N SER A 135 7.05 -3.58 9.23
CA SER A 135 7.49 -4.55 8.24
C SER A 135 8.99 -4.82 8.35
N ILE A 136 9.37 -6.04 7.99
CA ILE A 136 10.77 -6.45 7.87
C ILE A 136 11.05 -6.73 6.40
N HIS A 137 12.19 -6.22 5.91
CA HIS A 137 12.59 -6.39 4.52
C HIS A 137 13.99 -6.96 4.42
N LEU A 138 14.19 -7.78 3.40
CA LEU A 138 15.48 -8.26 2.94
C LEU A 138 15.75 -7.66 1.56
N SER A 139 16.94 -7.12 1.35
CA SER A 139 17.28 -6.46 0.09
C SER A 139 18.69 -6.80 -0.38
N SER A 140 18.85 -6.83 -1.68
CA SER A 140 20.14 -6.88 -2.38
C SER A 140 20.35 -5.55 -3.08
N ARG A 141 21.55 -4.96 -2.95
CA ARG A 141 21.93 -3.72 -3.63
C ARG A 141 23.18 -3.94 -4.46
N TRP A 142 23.18 -3.36 -5.63
CA TRP A 142 24.33 -3.28 -6.54
C TRP A 142 24.72 -1.81 -6.69
N ASP A 143 25.86 -1.46 -6.11
CA ASP A 143 26.49 -0.14 -6.26
C ASP A 143 27.34 -0.15 -7.55
N ILE A 144 27.03 0.71 -8.50
CA ILE A 144 27.74 0.80 -9.78
C ILE A 144 28.90 1.77 -9.61
N ILE A 145 30.14 1.27 -9.77
CA ILE A 145 31.40 2.02 -9.57
C ILE A 145 31.45 2.65 -8.15
N PRO A 146 31.42 1.83 -7.07
CA PRO A 146 31.34 2.31 -5.69
C PRO A 146 32.56 3.14 -5.23
N SER A 147 33.67 3.11 -5.96
CA SER A 147 34.85 3.94 -5.74
C SER A 147 34.62 5.43 -6.02
N MET A 148 33.61 5.77 -6.84
CA MET A 148 33.29 7.17 -7.13
C MET A 148 32.63 7.83 -5.92
N ARG A 149 32.86 9.15 -5.78
CA ARG A 149 32.24 9.96 -4.72
C ARG A 149 30.71 9.99 -4.84
N ILE A 150 30.20 9.97 -6.06
CA ILE A 150 28.78 9.86 -6.38
C ILE A 150 28.65 8.70 -7.35
N HIS A 151 27.82 7.73 -7.02
CA HIS A 151 27.61 6.55 -7.86
C HIS A 151 26.15 6.09 -7.82
N PRO A 152 25.66 5.55 -8.95
CA PRO A 152 24.32 4.98 -9.00
C PRO A 152 24.28 3.60 -8.32
N TYR A 153 23.08 3.19 -7.92
CA TYR A 153 22.82 1.85 -7.43
C TYR A 153 21.44 1.36 -7.82
N ILE A 154 21.26 0.04 -7.77
CA ILE A 154 19.98 -0.64 -7.92
C ILE A 154 19.75 -1.50 -6.69
N THR A 155 18.54 -1.50 -6.16
CA THR A 155 18.12 -2.33 -5.03
C THR A 155 16.92 -3.18 -5.42
N ILE A 156 16.99 -4.47 -5.13
CA ILE A 156 15.86 -5.40 -5.20
C ILE A 156 15.64 -5.95 -3.80
N GLY A 157 14.39 -5.96 -3.35
CA GLY A 157 14.06 -6.43 -2.02
C GLY A 157 12.68 -7.05 -1.95
N PHE A 158 12.49 -7.78 -0.86
CA PHE A 158 11.22 -8.37 -0.47
C PHE A 158 11.02 -8.18 1.02
N GLY A 159 9.81 -7.86 1.42
CA GLY A 159 9.45 -7.65 2.82
C GLY A 159 8.08 -8.20 3.15
N VAL A 160 7.81 -8.28 4.44
CA VAL A 160 6.51 -8.66 4.97
C VAL A 160 6.14 -7.78 6.16
N ALA A 161 4.90 -7.32 6.20
CA ALA A 161 4.28 -6.78 7.40
C ALA A 161 3.37 -7.83 8.01
N LYS A 162 3.43 -7.98 9.33
CA LYS A 162 2.62 -8.93 10.07
C LYS A 162 1.47 -8.23 10.77
N GLY A 163 0.34 -8.91 10.78
CA GLY A 163 -0.93 -8.85 11.50
C GLY A 163 -1.29 -7.73 12.49
N ALA A 164 -0.34 -7.10 13.17
CA ALA A 164 -0.62 -5.96 14.06
C ALA A 164 -1.21 -4.73 13.32
N TYR A 165 -1.15 -4.69 11.99
CA TYR A 165 -1.81 -3.66 11.19
C TYR A 165 -3.34 -3.73 11.27
N LEU A 166 -3.91 -4.91 11.55
CA LEU A 166 -5.35 -5.11 11.68
C LEU A 166 -5.90 -4.57 13.01
N GLU A 167 -5.07 -4.56 14.05
CA GLU A 167 -5.48 -4.12 15.40
C GLU A 167 -5.52 -2.60 15.54
N ASN A 168 -4.79 -1.88 14.66
CA ASN A 168 -4.68 -0.42 14.67
C ASN A 168 -5.13 0.19 13.33
N ALA A 169 -5.88 -0.55 12.52
CA ALA A 169 -6.41 -0.04 11.28
C ALA A 169 -7.80 0.56 11.52
N GLU A 170 -8.00 1.77 11.02
CA GLU A 170 -9.25 2.50 11.09
C GLU A 170 -9.88 2.59 9.71
N VAL A 171 -11.17 2.35 9.63
CA VAL A 171 -12.00 2.54 8.44
C VAL A 171 -12.97 3.67 8.73
N SER A 172 -12.77 4.81 8.08
CA SER A 172 -13.77 5.88 8.06
C SER A 172 -14.61 5.73 6.80
N TYR A 173 -15.91 5.95 6.91
CA TYR A 173 -16.79 5.93 5.75
C TYR A 173 -17.87 7.01 5.87
N ASP A 174 -18.31 7.47 4.73
CA ASP A 174 -19.48 8.31 4.52
C ASP A 174 -20.38 7.70 3.47
N PHE A 175 -21.64 7.65 3.74
CA PHE A 175 -22.66 7.16 2.83
C PHE A 175 -23.80 8.15 2.76
N SER A 176 -24.25 8.50 1.56
CA SER A 176 -25.47 9.25 1.34
C SER A 176 -26.34 8.61 0.26
N ALA A 177 -27.64 8.74 0.41
CA ALA A 177 -28.61 8.27 -0.55
C ALA A 177 -29.79 9.25 -0.63
N ASP A 178 -30.13 9.67 -1.85
CA ASP A 178 -31.24 10.57 -2.14
C ASP A 178 -32.20 9.91 -3.11
N LEU A 179 -33.49 10.01 -2.81
CA LEU A 179 -34.57 9.68 -3.72
C LEU A 179 -35.27 10.98 -4.16
N LYS A 180 -35.35 11.22 -5.46
CA LYS A 180 -36.04 12.34 -6.07
C LYS A 180 -37.20 11.83 -6.90
N ILE A 181 -38.41 12.44 -6.72
CA ILE A 181 -39.62 12.19 -7.46
C ILE A 181 -40.00 13.48 -8.16
N ASP A 182 -40.22 13.45 -9.46
CA ASP A 182 -40.52 14.63 -10.29
C ASP A 182 -39.49 15.79 -10.06
N GLY A 183 -38.21 15.44 -9.85
CA GLY A 183 -37.13 16.39 -9.59
C GLY A 183 -37.07 17.00 -8.17
N ASN A 184 -38.06 16.68 -7.32
CA ASN A 184 -38.08 17.12 -5.92
C ASN A 184 -37.46 16.05 -4.99
N LEU A 185 -36.69 16.45 -4.01
CA LEU A 185 -36.14 15.55 -3.00
C LEU A 185 -37.30 15.02 -2.15
N TYR A 186 -37.50 13.69 -2.19
CA TYR A 186 -38.52 12.98 -1.43
C TYR A 186 -37.96 12.41 -0.14
N GLU A 187 -36.79 11.76 -0.22
CA GLU A 187 -36.12 11.14 0.91
C GLU A 187 -34.61 11.35 0.79
N SER A 188 -33.92 11.59 1.91
CA SER A 188 -32.47 11.70 2.00
C SER A 188 -31.99 10.97 3.23
N TYR A 189 -30.92 10.20 3.07
CA TYR A 189 -30.26 9.46 4.12
C TYR A 189 -28.76 9.76 4.08
N GLU A 190 -28.18 10.08 5.22
CA GLU A 190 -26.73 10.33 5.34
C GLU A 190 -26.23 9.68 6.62
N VAL A 191 -25.10 9.00 6.52
CA VAL A 191 -24.40 8.42 7.66
C VAL A 191 -22.88 8.51 7.44
N SER A 192 -22.17 8.89 8.50
CA SER A 192 -20.70 8.82 8.51
C SER A 192 -20.25 8.25 9.86
N ASP A 193 -19.23 7.39 9.82
CA ASP A 193 -18.69 6.79 11.03
C ASP A 193 -17.22 6.38 10.81
N THR A 194 -16.56 6.05 11.92
CA THR A 194 -15.20 5.47 11.91
C THR A 194 -15.20 4.25 12.80
N ILE A 195 -14.83 3.12 12.22
CA ILE A 195 -14.83 1.81 12.87
C ILE A 195 -13.50 1.11 12.75
N ASP A 196 -13.18 0.22 13.67
CA ASP A 196 -11.98 -0.59 13.60
C ASP A 196 -12.09 -1.64 12.50
N LEU A 197 -10.99 -1.89 11.78
CA LEU A 197 -10.95 -2.93 10.74
C LEU A 197 -11.31 -4.33 11.27
N VAL A 198 -11.06 -4.60 12.56
CA VAL A 198 -11.47 -5.85 13.23
C VAL A 198 -12.98 -5.97 13.27
N GLU A 199 -13.69 -4.87 13.55
CA GLU A 199 -15.15 -4.83 13.55
C GLU A 199 -15.70 -5.04 12.15
N VAL A 200 -15.17 -4.32 11.15
CA VAL A 200 -15.50 -4.54 9.72
C VAL A 200 -15.35 -6.00 9.33
N LYS A 201 -14.21 -6.62 9.69
CA LYS A 201 -13.96 -8.03 9.41
C LYS A 201 -15.03 -8.95 10.05
N ASN A 202 -15.44 -8.65 11.27
CA ASN A 202 -16.44 -9.46 11.98
C ASN A 202 -17.82 -9.33 11.34
N GLU A 203 -18.22 -8.12 10.92
CA GLU A 203 -19.47 -7.90 10.21
C GLU A 203 -19.46 -8.58 8.82
N LEU A 204 -18.39 -8.43 8.05
CA LEU A 204 -18.26 -9.10 6.75
C LEU A 204 -18.30 -10.62 6.86
N LYS A 205 -17.73 -11.20 7.94
CA LYS A 205 -17.82 -12.64 8.21
C LYS A 205 -19.23 -13.12 8.53
N LYS A 206 -20.12 -12.27 9.05
CA LYS A 206 -21.53 -12.62 9.25
C LYS A 206 -22.27 -12.73 7.92
N ILE A 207 -21.85 -11.94 6.92
CA ILE A 207 -22.45 -11.91 5.56
C ILE A 207 -21.83 -13.02 4.70
N ASP A 208 -20.52 -13.20 4.77
CA ASP A 208 -19.77 -14.23 4.05
C ASP A 208 -18.74 -14.90 4.99
N GLU A 209 -19.05 -16.13 5.41
CA GLU A 209 -18.17 -16.92 6.29
C GLU A 209 -16.79 -17.19 5.67
N SER A 210 -16.68 -17.15 4.34
CA SER A 210 -15.43 -17.33 3.60
C SER A 210 -14.56 -16.08 3.56
N PHE A 211 -15.06 -14.94 4.05
CA PHE A 211 -14.29 -13.69 4.05
C PHE A 211 -13.02 -13.79 4.87
N PHE A 212 -11.90 -13.50 4.22
CA PHE A 212 -10.56 -13.62 4.81
C PHE A 212 -9.76 -12.34 4.60
N LEU A 213 -9.23 -11.80 5.68
CA LEU A 213 -8.18 -10.78 5.61
C LEU A 213 -6.82 -11.45 5.78
N PRO A 214 -5.84 -11.17 4.90
CA PRO A 214 -4.53 -11.80 4.99
C PRO A 214 -3.82 -11.45 6.29
N GLY A 215 -3.20 -12.46 6.93
CA GLY A 215 -2.43 -12.27 8.18
C GLY A 215 -1.08 -11.58 7.97
N PHE A 216 -0.70 -11.27 6.73
CA PHE A 216 0.51 -10.56 6.34
C PHE A 216 0.32 -9.81 5.03
N ILE A 217 1.05 -8.71 4.87
CA ILE A 217 1.13 -7.95 3.60
C ILE A 217 2.54 -8.16 3.04
N PRO A 218 2.69 -8.74 1.83
CA PRO A 218 3.97 -8.83 1.16
C PRO A 218 4.34 -7.48 0.54
N PHE A 219 5.63 -7.14 0.57
CA PHE A 219 6.19 -5.96 -0.08
C PHE A 219 7.26 -6.40 -1.08
N PHE A 220 7.24 -5.81 -2.26
CA PHE A 220 8.27 -5.97 -3.26
C PHE A 220 8.95 -4.62 -3.52
N GLN A 221 10.28 -4.61 -3.60
CA GLN A 221 11.08 -3.43 -3.84
C GLN A 221 11.94 -3.59 -5.09
N LEU A 222 11.85 -2.60 -5.97
CA LEU A 222 12.78 -2.40 -7.09
C LEU A 222 13.08 -0.92 -7.23
N ASN A 223 14.25 -0.49 -6.77
CA ASN A 223 14.63 0.92 -6.76
C ASN A 223 15.93 1.14 -7.54
N ALA A 224 16.01 2.28 -8.20
CA ALA A 224 17.25 2.83 -8.74
C ALA A 224 17.54 4.15 -8.05
N GLY A 225 18.79 4.40 -7.70
CA GLY A 225 19.17 5.57 -6.92
C GLY A 225 20.60 6.01 -7.11
N ILE A 226 20.91 7.06 -6.38
CA ILE A 226 22.25 7.66 -6.33
C ILE A 226 22.70 7.71 -4.87
N LYS A 227 23.94 7.29 -4.63
CA LYS A 227 24.61 7.37 -3.36
C LYS A 227 25.75 8.38 -3.44
N GLY A 228 25.73 9.35 -2.53
CA GLY A 228 26.76 10.39 -2.41
C GLY A 228 27.58 10.21 -1.15
N LYS A 229 28.91 10.18 -1.28
CA LYS A 229 29.86 10.11 -0.17
C LYS A 229 30.13 11.52 0.35
N ILE A 230 29.71 11.81 1.59
CA ILE A 230 29.99 13.08 2.27
C ILE A 230 31.36 12.99 2.95
N THR A 231 31.60 11.95 3.73
CA THR A 231 32.87 11.57 4.32
C THR A 231 33.18 10.11 4.01
N ASP A 232 34.27 9.56 4.45
CA ASP A 232 34.62 8.15 4.25
C ASP A 232 33.61 7.19 4.86
N ASN A 233 32.90 7.62 5.88
CA ASN A 233 31.94 6.82 6.61
C ASN A 233 30.48 7.28 6.44
N LEU A 234 30.25 8.56 6.05
CA LEU A 234 28.92 9.13 5.95
C LEU A 234 28.47 9.28 4.49
N HIS A 235 27.31 8.76 4.17
CA HIS A 235 26.72 8.77 2.84
C HIS A 235 25.28 9.31 2.87
N VAL A 236 24.86 9.88 1.76
CA VAL A 236 23.45 10.23 1.48
C VAL A 236 22.96 9.35 0.36
N LEU A 237 21.71 8.93 0.46
CA LEU A 237 21.03 8.07 -0.51
C LEU A 237 19.75 8.76 -0.98
N VAL A 238 19.52 8.71 -2.28
CA VAL A 238 18.23 9.11 -2.88
C VAL A 238 17.89 8.08 -3.95
N ASP A 239 16.71 7.51 -3.87
CA ASP A 239 16.24 6.58 -4.90
C ASP A 239 14.76 6.75 -5.20
N ALA A 240 14.37 6.23 -6.34
CA ALA A 240 13.00 6.10 -6.77
C ALA A 240 12.79 4.72 -7.36
N GLY A 241 11.58 4.24 -7.31
CA GLY A 241 11.25 2.92 -7.85
C GLY A 241 9.85 2.45 -7.51
N ILE A 242 9.72 1.14 -7.43
CA ILE A 242 8.48 0.46 -7.10
C ILE A 242 8.62 -0.13 -5.71
N TRP A 243 7.68 0.24 -4.84
CA TRP A 243 7.51 -0.30 -3.50
C TRP A 243 6.01 -0.46 -3.25
N ASN A 244 5.43 -1.55 -3.75
CA ASN A 244 3.97 -1.72 -3.84
C ASN A 244 3.21 -0.52 -4.44
N GLY A 245 3.93 0.33 -5.19
CA GLY A 245 3.52 1.58 -5.82
C GLY A 245 4.75 2.35 -6.29
N ILE A 246 4.59 3.53 -6.88
CA ILE A 246 5.72 4.41 -7.18
C ILE A 246 6.22 5.01 -5.87
N SER A 247 7.51 4.88 -5.60
CA SER A 247 8.13 5.37 -4.38
C SER A 247 9.32 6.29 -4.64
N PHE A 248 9.50 7.24 -3.73
CA PHE A 248 10.71 8.07 -3.60
C PHE A 248 11.25 7.92 -2.20
N ARG A 249 12.55 7.65 -2.09
CA ARG A 249 13.21 7.44 -0.81
C ARG A 249 14.45 8.32 -0.68
N GLY A 250 14.63 8.93 0.50
CA GLY A 250 15.84 9.64 0.89
C GLY A 250 16.38 9.10 2.22
N GLY A 251 17.68 9.06 2.38
CA GLY A 251 18.30 8.54 3.59
C GLY A 251 19.72 8.97 3.80
N ILE A 252 20.19 8.70 5.01
CA ILE A 252 21.60 8.85 5.40
C ILE A 252 22.12 7.49 5.86
N ALA A 253 23.36 7.20 5.54
CA ALA A 253 24.01 5.95 5.89
C ALA A 253 25.38 6.16 6.50
N PHE A 254 25.70 5.39 7.53
CA PHE A 254 26.97 5.38 8.19
C PHE A 254 27.63 4.01 8.04
N ARG A 255 28.82 3.97 7.48
CA ARG A 255 29.59 2.75 7.20
C ARG A 255 30.76 2.60 8.16
N ILE A 256 30.91 1.40 8.75
CA ILE A 256 32.01 1.01 9.66
C ILE A 256 32.78 -0.18 9.13
#